data_b216197eafad28b56b65c72de6e9d93f
#
_entry.id   b216197eafad28b56b65c72de6e9d93f
#
_cell.length_a   1.000
_cell.length_b   1.000
_cell.length_c   1.000
_cell.angle_alpha   90.00
_cell.angle_beta   90.00
_cell.angle_gamma   90.00
#
_symmetry.space_group_name_H-M   'P 1'
#
loop_
_entity.id
_entity.type
_entity.pdbx_description
1 polymer ?
#
loop_
_entity_poly.entity_id
_entity_poly.type
_entity_poly.pdbx_seq_one_letter_code
_entity_poly.pdbx_strand_id
1 'polypeptide(L)'
;MPLYDTLYDTPNIIPILAKHEEGAAFMANGFARVSGELGVCCATTGPGTTNLFTGTAVCYTDSVPVLFITAQIATAAFGKGAFQETTSHTINAVEMMRYVTKFSAMPPDEHKIPEMI
;
A
#
# COMPACT_ATOMS: atom_id res chain seq x y z
N MET A 1 -5.65 -12.68 6.94
CA MET A 1 -5.96 -11.52 6.05
C MET A 1 -6.13 -12.07 4.64
N PRO A 2 -7.22 -11.77 3.94
CA PRO A 2 -7.50 -12.41 2.63
C PRO A 2 -6.34 -12.32 1.62
N LEU A 3 -5.68 -11.15 1.53
CA LEU A 3 -4.53 -10.99 0.63
C LEU A 3 -3.40 -11.98 0.92
N TYR A 4 -2.97 -12.09 2.17
CA TYR A 4 -1.85 -13.00 2.51
C TYR A 4 -2.25 -14.46 2.45
N ASP A 5 -3.51 -14.78 2.77
CA ASP A 5 -4.02 -16.15 2.64
C ASP A 5 -4.00 -16.57 1.15
N THR A 6 -4.41 -15.67 0.26
CA THR A 6 -4.33 -15.92 -1.19
C THR A 6 -2.89 -16.00 -1.69
N LEU A 7 -2.01 -15.13 -1.23
CA LEU A 7 -0.59 -15.16 -1.62
C LEU A 7 0.11 -16.46 -1.21
N TYR A 8 -0.27 -17.03 -0.08
CA TYR A 8 0.29 -18.30 0.39
C TYR A 8 0.05 -19.44 -0.61
N ASP A 9 -1.11 -19.47 -1.23
CA ASP A 9 -1.53 -20.50 -2.18
C ASP A 9 -1.26 -20.13 -3.65
N THR A 10 -0.67 -18.95 -3.91
CA THR A 10 -0.43 -18.47 -5.28
C THR A 10 0.99 -18.81 -5.71
N PRO A 11 1.19 -19.76 -6.62
CA PRO A 11 2.53 -20.06 -7.17
C PRO A 11 3.05 -18.84 -7.95
N ASN A 12 4.36 -18.67 -7.97
CA ASN A 12 5.07 -17.60 -8.70
C ASN A 12 4.98 -16.20 -8.08
N ILE A 13 4.34 -16.03 -6.93
CA ILE A 13 4.44 -14.81 -6.14
C ILE A 13 5.14 -15.13 -4.82
N ILE A 14 6.27 -14.51 -4.58
CA ILE A 14 7.08 -14.75 -3.37
C ILE A 14 6.96 -13.52 -2.46
N PRO A 15 6.22 -13.61 -1.35
CA PRO A 15 6.15 -12.51 -0.38
C PRO A 15 7.47 -12.42 0.39
N ILE A 16 8.06 -11.23 0.40
CA ILE A 16 9.28 -10.91 1.16
C ILE A 16 8.90 -10.09 2.40
N LEU A 17 9.15 -10.64 3.57
CA LEU A 17 8.88 -9.93 4.83
C LEU A 17 9.99 -8.92 5.14
N ALA A 18 9.63 -7.64 5.18
CA ALA A 18 10.49 -6.57 5.68
C ALA A 18 10.30 -6.35 7.18
N LYS A 19 11.32 -5.81 7.86
CA LYS A 19 11.26 -5.50 9.29
C LYS A 19 10.60 -4.14 9.58
N HIS A 20 10.51 -3.27 8.58
CA HIS A 20 9.91 -1.95 8.65
C HIS A 20 9.34 -1.58 7.28
N GLU A 21 8.21 -0.88 7.26
CA GLU A 21 7.47 -0.60 6.03
C GLU A 21 8.26 0.32 5.08
N GLU A 22 8.98 1.30 5.61
CA GLU A 22 9.88 2.13 4.80
C GLU A 22 10.94 1.28 4.08
N GLY A 23 11.51 0.30 4.78
CA GLY A 23 12.43 -0.67 4.18
C GLY A 23 11.76 -1.48 3.07
N ALA A 24 10.52 -1.90 3.26
CA ALA A 24 9.74 -2.59 2.22
C ALA A 24 9.55 -1.71 0.97
N ALA A 25 9.24 -0.43 1.16
CA ALA A 25 9.09 0.53 0.06
C ALA A 25 10.41 0.69 -0.72
N PHE A 26 11.55 0.80 -0.03
CA PHE A 26 12.86 0.86 -0.68
C PHE A 26 13.26 -0.45 -1.36
N MET A 27 12.87 -1.60 -0.82
CA MET A 27 13.07 -2.88 -1.50
C MET A 27 12.28 -2.95 -2.81
N ALA A 28 11.01 -2.54 -2.81
CA ALA A 28 10.19 -2.46 -4.02
C ALA A 28 10.75 -1.45 -5.04
N ASN A 29 11.23 -0.29 -4.56
CA ASN A 29 11.92 0.70 -5.39
C ASN A 29 13.18 0.10 -6.05
N GLY A 30 14.04 -0.55 -5.27
CA GLY A 30 15.27 -1.20 -5.77
C GLY A 30 14.96 -2.30 -6.79
N PHE A 31 13.95 -3.12 -6.52
CA PHE A 31 13.49 -4.15 -7.46
C PHE A 31 13.07 -3.53 -8.79
N ALA A 32 12.20 -2.51 -8.76
CA ALA A 32 11.73 -1.87 -9.98
C ALA A 32 12.87 -1.24 -10.81
N ARG A 33 13.86 -0.63 -10.15
CA ARG A 33 15.03 -0.04 -10.82
C ARG A 33 15.91 -1.08 -11.51
N VAL A 34 16.11 -2.22 -10.87
CA VAL A 34 17.04 -3.26 -11.37
C VAL A 34 16.38 -4.16 -12.40
N SER A 35 15.13 -4.56 -12.17
CA SER A 35 14.41 -5.47 -13.06
C SER A 35 13.77 -4.76 -14.27
N GLY A 36 13.44 -3.48 -14.13
CA GLY A 36 12.60 -2.76 -15.09
C GLY A 36 11.11 -3.10 -14.99
N GLU A 37 10.72 -3.89 -13.98
CA GLU A 37 9.35 -4.32 -13.74
C GLU A 37 8.68 -3.51 -12.63
N LEU A 38 7.37 -3.70 -12.45
CA LEU A 38 6.61 -3.04 -11.39
C LEU A 38 7.02 -3.58 -10.02
N GLY A 39 7.49 -2.72 -9.13
CA GLY A 39 7.65 -3.05 -7.72
C GLY A 39 6.29 -3.11 -7.01
N VAL A 40 6.12 -4.03 -6.07
CA VAL A 40 4.89 -4.10 -5.26
C VAL A 40 5.25 -4.10 -3.78
N CYS A 41 4.57 -3.28 -3.01
CA CYS A 41 4.76 -3.17 -1.57
C CYS A 41 3.41 -3.15 -0.86
N CYS A 42 3.26 -3.98 0.18
CA CYS A 42 2.05 -4.06 0.99
C CYS A 42 2.34 -3.66 2.44
N ALA A 43 1.43 -2.92 3.05
CA ALA A 43 1.50 -2.56 4.47
C ALA A 43 0.13 -2.57 5.15
N THR A 44 0.15 -2.63 6.48
CA THR A 44 -1.07 -2.50 7.27
C THR A 44 -1.58 -1.06 7.28
N THR A 45 -2.78 -0.86 7.79
CA THR A 45 -3.38 0.47 7.99
C THR A 45 -2.67 1.25 9.10
N GLY A 46 -2.99 2.52 9.24
CA GLY A 46 -2.43 3.39 10.28
C GLY A 46 -0.93 3.61 10.12
N PRO A 47 -0.14 3.25 11.15
CA PRO A 47 1.31 3.46 11.12
C PRO A 47 2.01 2.72 9.97
N GLY A 48 1.51 1.57 9.53
CA GLY A 48 2.05 0.88 8.37
C GLY A 48 1.95 1.74 7.11
N THR A 49 0.81 2.39 6.90
CA THR A 49 0.63 3.32 5.77
C THR A 49 1.52 4.56 5.90
N THR A 50 1.59 5.18 7.09
CA THR A 50 2.41 6.39 7.27
C THR A 50 3.91 6.10 7.14
N ASN A 51 4.37 4.93 7.58
CA ASN A 51 5.77 4.51 7.44
C ASN A 51 6.19 4.27 5.98
N LEU A 52 5.26 4.06 5.06
CA LEU A 52 5.56 3.97 3.62
C LEU A 52 5.86 5.34 2.98
N PHE A 53 5.46 6.44 3.60
CA PHE A 53 5.43 7.77 2.97
C PHE A 53 6.78 8.18 2.38
N THR A 54 7.87 8.05 3.13
CA THR A 54 9.22 8.42 2.66
C THR A 54 9.61 7.62 1.41
N GLY A 55 9.48 6.30 1.45
CA GLY A 55 9.82 5.45 0.30
C GLY A 55 8.92 5.70 -0.91
N THR A 56 7.62 5.98 -0.68
CA THR A 56 6.68 6.37 -1.74
C THR A 56 7.09 7.68 -2.39
N ALA A 57 7.45 8.69 -1.57
CA ALA A 57 7.92 9.99 -2.08
C ALA A 57 9.18 9.86 -2.95
N VAL A 58 10.11 9.00 -2.58
CA VAL A 58 11.31 8.71 -3.41
C VAL A 58 10.91 8.08 -4.74
N CYS A 59 10.01 7.08 -4.72
CA CYS A 59 9.52 6.47 -5.96
C CYS A 59 8.85 7.49 -6.88
N TYR A 60 8.04 8.38 -6.31
CA TYR A 60 7.35 9.44 -7.06
C TYR A 60 8.33 10.44 -7.67
N THR A 61 9.26 10.96 -6.88
CA THR A 61 10.25 11.95 -7.33
C THR A 61 11.14 11.41 -8.45
N ASP A 62 11.55 10.16 -8.33
CA ASP A 62 12.44 9.50 -9.28
C ASP A 62 11.70 8.78 -10.42
N SER A 63 10.36 8.88 -10.46
CA SER A 63 9.52 8.22 -11.48
C SER A 63 9.72 6.70 -11.55
N VAL A 64 9.92 6.05 -10.41
CA VAL A 64 10.06 4.59 -10.30
C VAL A 64 8.69 3.95 -10.14
N PRO A 65 8.30 2.97 -10.99
CA PRO A 65 6.99 2.36 -10.92
C PRO A 65 6.88 1.40 -9.74
N VAL A 66 6.08 1.77 -8.74
CA VAL A 66 5.78 0.92 -7.57
C VAL A 66 4.29 1.00 -7.25
N LEU A 67 3.66 -0.15 -7.06
CA LEU A 67 2.30 -0.28 -6.52
C LEU A 67 2.37 -0.42 -5.00
N PHE A 68 1.77 0.51 -4.28
CA PHE A 68 1.62 0.45 -2.83
C PHE A 68 0.19 0.01 -2.48
N ILE A 69 0.06 -1.12 -1.78
CA ILE A 69 -1.23 -1.65 -1.31
C ILE A 69 -1.27 -1.48 0.21
N THR A 70 -2.14 -0.61 0.69
CA THR A 70 -2.32 -0.39 2.12
C THR A 70 -3.65 -0.94 2.60
N ALA A 71 -3.65 -1.57 3.76
CA ALA A 71 -4.89 -2.07 4.35
C ALA A 71 -5.77 -0.93 4.87
N GLN A 72 -7.03 -1.23 5.08
CA GLN A 72 -7.97 -0.39 5.82
C GLN A 72 -8.75 -1.27 6.81
N ILE A 73 -9.30 -0.65 7.83
CA ILE A 73 -10.21 -1.32 8.76
C ILE A 73 -11.51 -1.74 8.06
N ALA A 74 -12.29 -2.60 8.69
CA ALA A 74 -13.59 -3.01 8.14
C ALA A 74 -14.51 -1.79 7.94
N THR A 75 -15.18 -1.72 6.79
CA THR A 75 -16.06 -0.59 6.42
C THR A 75 -17.14 -0.29 7.46
N ALA A 76 -17.67 -1.32 8.11
CA ALA A 76 -18.65 -1.17 9.19
C ALA A 76 -18.13 -0.43 10.44
N ALA A 77 -16.81 -0.26 10.57
CA ALA A 77 -16.16 0.43 11.70
C ALA A 77 -15.71 1.86 11.35
N PHE A 78 -15.93 2.34 10.13
CA PHE A 78 -15.55 3.69 9.71
C PHE A 78 -16.21 4.76 10.57
N GLY A 79 -15.41 5.73 11.04
CA GLY A 79 -15.86 6.84 11.88
C GLY A 79 -16.25 6.47 13.31
N LYS A 80 -15.96 5.25 13.74
CA LYS A 80 -16.30 4.75 15.09
C LYS A 80 -15.10 4.65 16.03
N GLY A 81 -13.97 5.26 15.68
CA GLY A 81 -12.75 5.24 16.48
C GLY A 81 -12.05 3.89 16.51
N ALA A 82 -12.15 3.12 15.43
CA ALA A 82 -11.46 1.85 15.32
C ALA A 82 -9.94 2.04 15.35
N PHE A 83 -9.23 1.05 15.91
CA PHE A 83 -7.79 1.09 16.00
C PHE A 83 -7.13 1.18 14.61
N GLN A 84 -6.23 2.14 14.45
CA GLN A 84 -5.49 2.39 13.19
C GLN A 84 -6.37 2.76 11.98
N GLU A 85 -7.55 3.31 12.20
CA GLU A 85 -8.36 3.84 11.11
C GLU A 85 -7.61 4.95 10.35
N THR A 86 -7.65 4.91 9.02
CA THR A 86 -7.05 5.92 8.11
C THR A 86 -8.07 6.44 7.09
N THR A 87 -9.32 6.59 7.51
CA THR A 87 -10.38 7.23 6.74
C THR A 87 -10.34 8.75 6.90
N SER A 88 -11.27 9.45 6.23
CA SER A 88 -11.43 10.91 6.37
C SER A 88 -11.75 11.38 7.81
N HIS A 89 -12.14 10.47 8.69
CA HIS A 89 -12.41 10.77 10.10
C HIS A 89 -11.16 10.83 10.97
N THR A 90 -10.01 10.41 10.43
CA THR A 90 -8.73 10.36 11.14
C THR A 90 -7.60 10.86 10.23
N ILE A 91 -6.47 10.14 10.13
CA ILE A 91 -5.44 10.40 9.13
C ILE A 91 -5.92 9.85 7.80
N ASN A 92 -6.34 10.73 6.89
CA ASN A 92 -6.82 10.31 5.58
C ASN A 92 -5.65 9.80 4.71
N ALA A 93 -5.47 8.48 4.67
CA ALA A 93 -4.38 7.85 3.93
C ALA A 93 -4.43 8.17 2.43
N VAL A 94 -5.62 8.21 1.84
CA VAL A 94 -5.79 8.52 0.41
C VAL A 94 -5.31 9.94 0.11
N GLU A 95 -5.73 10.92 0.89
CA GLU A 95 -5.32 12.31 0.70
C GLU A 95 -3.82 12.50 1.02
N MET A 96 -3.32 11.88 2.07
CA MET A 96 -1.91 11.94 2.43
C MET A 96 -1.02 11.42 1.29
N MET A 97 -1.36 10.27 0.72
CA MET A 97 -0.58 9.66 -0.36
C MET A 97 -0.75 10.37 -1.71
N ARG A 98 -1.79 11.17 -1.91
CA ARG A 98 -2.04 11.90 -3.17
C ARG A 98 -0.89 12.83 -3.55
N TYR A 99 -0.17 13.38 -2.59
CA TYR A 99 0.94 14.30 -2.84
C TYR A 99 2.24 13.61 -3.28
N VAL A 100 2.32 12.30 -3.09
CA VAL A 100 3.53 11.51 -3.39
C VAL A 100 3.24 10.31 -4.30
N THR A 101 2.10 10.32 -4.99
CA THR A 101 1.71 9.29 -5.96
C THR A 101 1.03 9.91 -7.19
N LYS A 102 1.05 9.22 -8.31
CA LYS A 102 0.26 9.57 -9.50
C LYS A 102 -1.23 9.32 -9.29
N PHE A 103 -1.55 8.29 -8.51
CA PHE A 103 -2.90 7.84 -8.23
C PHE A 103 -2.98 7.35 -6.80
N SER A 104 -3.99 7.78 -6.08
CA SER A 104 -4.27 7.33 -4.71
C SER A 104 -5.77 7.24 -4.54
N ALA A 105 -6.27 6.06 -4.23
CA ALA A 105 -7.68 5.83 -4.04
C ALA A 105 -7.94 4.65 -3.09
N MET A 106 -9.12 4.64 -2.52
CA MET A 106 -9.68 3.51 -1.79
C MET A 106 -10.83 2.92 -2.63
N PRO A 107 -10.74 1.64 -3.03
CA PRO A 107 -11.84 0.98 -3.73
C PRO A 107 -13.12 1.03 -2.88
N PRO A 108 -14.29 1.33 -3.45
CA PRO A 108 -15.55 1.34 -2.70
C PRO A 108 -15.96 -0.07 -2.23
N ASP A 109 -15.57 -1.08 -2.97
CA ASP A 109 -15.78 -2.50 -2.69
C ASP A 109 -14.74 -3.36 -3.41
N GLU A 110 -14.72 -4.66 -3.10
CA GLU A 110 -13.75 -5.61 -3.66
C GLU A 110 -13.90 -5.84 -5.17
N HIS A 111 -15.08 -5.64 -5.73
CA HIS A 111 -15.34 -5.86 -7.16
C HIS A 111 -14.71 -4.75 -8.03
N LYS A 112 -14.41 -3.61 -7.43
CA LYS A 112 -13.77 -2.48 -8.11
C LYS A 112 -12.23 -2.54 -8.12
N ILE A 113 -11.64 -3.39 -7.31
CA ILE A 113 -10.17 -3.51 -7.24
C ILE A 113 -9.54 -3.81 -8.62
N PRO A 114 -10.03 -4.79 -9.42
CA PRO A 114 -9.43 -5.10 -10.72
C PRO A 114 -9.52 -3.96 -11.75
N GLU A 115 -10.48 -3.04 -11.58
CA GLU A 115 -10.65 -1.90 -12.49
C GLU A 115 -9.71 -0.73 -12.12
N MET A 116 -9.15 -0.74 -10.89
CA MET A 116 -8.35 0.35 -10.34
C MET A 116 -6.84 0.06 -10.37
N ILE A 117 -6.45 -1.19 -10.60
CA ILE A 117 -5.07 -1.64 -10.76
C ILE A 117 -4.78 -1.90 -12.24
#